data_f45bbd7fa5350c53414793089e93f5c8
#
_entry.id   f45bbd7fa5350c53414793089e93f5c8
#
_cell.length_a   1.000
_cell.length_b   1.000
_cell.length_c   1.000
_cell.angle_alpha   90.00
_cell.angle_beta   90.00
_cell.angle_gamma   90.00
#
_symmetry.space_group_name_H-M   'P 1'
#
loop_
_entity.id
_entity.type
_entity.pdbx_description
1 polymer ?
#
loop_
_entity_poly.entity_id
_entity_poly.type
_entity_poly.pdbx_seq_one_letter_code
_entity_poly.pdbx_strand_id
1 'polypeptide(L)'
;MLSFENVLDCFAPIIQAGICEVLLTRHGYMAMEWDEEEREWFNVTHCDTPEALCEAILSAYEGYMQLSLVTDCHAAAEEEIHTIQKRSADLRLLCNAHGKMTFI
;
A
#
# COMPACT_ATOMS: atom_id res chain seq x y z
N MET A 1 7.69 15.53 11.63
CA MET A 1 8.00 14.10 11.77
C MET A 1 6.78 13.26 11.41
N LEU A 2 6.97 12.20 10.66
CA LEU A 2 5.88 11.31 10.26
C LEU A 2 5.38 10.50 11.46
N SER A 3 4.06 10.37 11.60
CA SER A 3 3.45 9.55 12.64
C SER A 3 2.64 8.42 12.00
N PHE A 4 2.31 7.39 12.79
CA PHE A 4 1.42 6.32 12.31
C PHE A 4 0.06 6.88 11.90
N GLU A 5 -0.47 7.84 12.64
CA GLU A 5 -1.75 8.49 12.30
C GLU A 5 -1.68 9.18 10.94
N ASN A 6 -0.57 9.87 10.64
CA ASN A 6 -0.39 10.51 9.33
C ASN A 6 -0.42 9.48 8.21
N VAL A 7 0.24 8.33 8.40
CA VAL A 7 0.27 7.26 7.40
C VAL A 7 -1.13 6.68 7.18
N LEU A 8 -1.82 6.36 8.26
CA LEU A 8 -3.17 5.80 8.19
C LEU A 8 -4.16 6.77 7.54
N ASP A 9 -4.07 8.05 7.87
CA ASP A 9 -4.91 9.08 7.27
C ASP A 9 -4.60 9.29 5.80
N CYS A 10 -3.32 9.31 5.44
CA CYS A 10 -2.90 9.50 4.05
C CYS A 10 -3.45 8.38 3.16
N PHE A 11 -3.32 7.13 3.60
CA PHE A 11 -3.64 5.95 2.81
C PHE A 11 -4.99 5.32 3.17
N ALA A 12 -5.87 6.06 3.85
CA ALA A 12 -7.20 5.55 4.19
C ALA A 12 -7.95 4.96 2.99
N PRO A 13 -7.92 5.56 1.78
CA PRO A 13 -8.59 4.95 0.63
C PRO A 13 -8.06 3.56 0.25
N ILE A 14 -6.75 3.33 0.37
CA ILE A 14 -6.14 2.03 0.08
C ILE A 14 -6.62 0.99 1.11
N ILE A 15 -6.62 1.36 2.38
CA ILE A 15 -7.04 0.49 3.48
C ILE A 15 -8.53 0.18 3.36
N GLN A 16 -9.35 1.18 3.11
CA GLN A 16 -10.80 1.04 2.98
C GLN A 16 -11.19 0.18 1.77
N ALA A 17 -10.39 0.20 0.71
CA ALA A 17 -10.61 -0.63 -0.46
C ALA A 17 -10.20 -2.09 -0.25
N GLY A 18 -9.55 -2.41 0.86
CA GLY A 18 -9.09 -3.77 1.15
C GLY A 18 -7.84 -4.19 0.39
N ILE A 19 -7.13 -3.23 -0.20
CA ILE A 19 -5.87 -3.52 -0.91
C ILE A 19 -4.78 -3.91 0.09
N CYS A 20 -4.77 -3.26 1.25
CA CYS A 20 -3.85 -3.56 2.34
C CYS A 20 -4.61 -3.46 3.65
N GLU A 21 -4.47 -4.47 4.49
CA GLU A 21 -5.06 -4.48 5.82
C GLU A 21 -3.99 -4.08 6.83
N VAL A 22 -4.38 -3.28 7.81
CA VAL A 22 -3.46 -2.81 8.85
C VAL A 22 -4.06 -3.14 10.21
N LEU A 23 -3.28 -3.82 11.03
CA LEU A 23 -3.71 -4.25 12.37
C LEU A 23 -2.75 -3.70 13.41
N LEU A 24 -3.28 -3.04 14.43
CA LEU A 24 -2.50 -2.62 15.59
C LEU A 24 -2.44 -3.76 16.60
N THR A 25 -1.22 -4.15 16.93
CA THR A 25 -0.96 -5.16 17.95
C THR A 25 -0.19 -4.53 19.10
N ARG A 26 0.00 -5.28 20.18
CA ARG A 26 0.82 -4.82 21.30
C ARG A 26 2.31 -4.67 20.94
N HIS A 27 2.70 -5.20 19.77
CA HIS A 27 4.08 -5.15 19.28
C HIS A 27 4.25 -4.16 18.12
N GLY A 28 3.24 -3.34 17.85
CA GLY A 28 3.26 -2.38 16.75
C GLY A 28 2.26 -2.74 15.66
N TYR A 29 2.35 -2.06 14.54
CA TYR A 29 1.45 -2.29 13.42
C TYR A 29 1.92 -3.45 12.56
N MET A 30 0.95 -4.15 11.99
CA MET A 30 1.18 -5.17 10.97
C MET A 30 0.41 -4.78 9.71
N ALA A 31 1.08 -4.84 8.57
CA ALA A 31 0.45 -4.66 7.26
C ALA A 31 0.39 -6.01 6.58
N MET A 32 -0.73 -6.33 5.94
CA MET A 32 -0.92 -7.63 5.31
C MET A 32 -1.93 -7.53 4.18
N GLU A 33 -1.89 -8.51 3.29
CA GLU A 33 -2.82 -8.61 2.18
C GLU A 33 -3.62 -9.90 2.30
N TRP A 34 -4.87 -9.86 1.83
CA TRP A 34 -5.75 -11.02 1.89
C TRP A 34 -5.89 -11.66 0.53
N ASP A 35 -5.65 -12.98 0.47
CA ASP A 35 -5.88 -13.77 -0.75
C ASP A 35 -7.26 -14.40 -0.65
N GLU A 36 -8.19 -13.93 -1.47
CA GLU A 36 -9.58 -14.39 -1.46
C GLU A 36 -9.72 -15.82 -1.97
N GLU A 37 -8.89 -16.24 -2.91
CA GLU A 37 -8.94 -17.61 -3.46
C GLU A 37 -8.42 -18.64 -2.46
N GLU A 38 -7.24 -18.38 -1.90
CA GLU A 38 -6.61 -19.29 -0.94
C GLU A 38 -7.12 -19.08 0.49
N ARG A 39 -7.82 -17.98 0.73
CA ARG A 39 -8.39 -17.59 2.02
C ARG A 39 -7.31 -17.54 3.10
N GLU A 40 -6.25 -16.85 2.80
CA GLU A 40 -5.13 -16.68 3.73
C GLU A 40 -4.49 -15.31 3.60
N TRP A 41 -3.80 -14.92 4.65
CA TRP A 41 -3.01 -13.70 4.65
C TRP A 41 -1.66 -13.94 4.00
N PHE A 42 -1.17 -12.95 3.27
CA PHE A 42 0.16 -12.99 2.69
C PHE A 42 0.81 -11.60 2.77
N ASN A 43 2.12 -11.54 2.50
CA ASN A 43 2.93 -10.32 2.61
C ASN A 43 2.76 -9.64 3.98
N VAL A 44 2.75 -10.46 5.05
CA VAL A 44 2.61 -9.97 6.41
C VAL A 44 3.91 -9.29 6.83
N THR A 45 3.83 -8.01 7.15
CA THR A 45 4.99 -7.18 7.49
C THR A 45 4.78 -6.50 8.83
N HIS A 46 5.73 -6.68 9.74
CA HIS A 46 5.74 -5.96 11.01
C HIS A 46 6.34 -4.56 10.79
N CYS A 47 5.65 -3.54 11.24
CA CYS A 47 6.02 -2.15 11.01
C CYS A 47 6.30 -1.46 12.35
N ASP A 48 7.58 -1.29 12.68
CA ASP A 48 8.01 -0.63 13.91
C ASP A 48 7.92 0.89 13.84
N THR A 49 7.96 1.44 12.64
CA THR A 49 8.01 2.88 12.42
C THR A 49 6.94 3.30 11.43
N PRO A 50 6.51 4.58 11.48
CA PRO A 50 5.59 5.10 10.47
C PRO A 50 6.13 4.96 9.05
N GLU A 51 7.44 5.12 8.86
CA GLU A 51 8.09 4.98 7.56
C GLU A 51 7.97 3.55 7.04
N ALA A 52 8.15 2.56 7.91
CA ALA A 52 8.00 1.15 7.55
C ALA A 52 6.56 0.84 7.15
N LEU A 53 5.59 1.38 7.88
CA LEU A 53 4.17 1.21 7.55
C LEU A 53 3.85 1.86 6.20
N CYS A 54 4.37 3.05 5.95
CA CYS A 54 4.21 3.74 4.67
C CYS A 54 4.71 2.87 3.52
N GLU A 55 5.92 2.32 3.64
CA GLU A 55 6.51 1.47 2.59
C GLU A 55 5.73 0.19 2.39
N ALA A 56 5.24 -0.43 3.45
CA ALA A 56 4.43 -1.65 3.36
C ALA A 56 3.13 -1.40 2.60
N ILE A 57 2.44 -0.30 2.91
CA ILE A 57 1.19 0.07 2.23
C ILE A 57 1.45 0.37 0.75
N LEU A 58 2.52 1.12 0.44
CA LEU A 58 2.87 1.45 -0.94
C LEU A 58 3.26 0.21 -1.74
N SER A 59 3.95 -0.74 -1.11
CA SER A 59 4.30 -2.02 -1.75
C SER A 59 3.03 -2.80 -2.13
N ALA A 60 2.05 -2.86 -1.23
CA ALA A 60 0.77 -3.51 -1.51
C ALA A 60 0.02 -2.79 -2.64
N TYR A 61 0.04 -1.46 -2.63
CA TYR A 61 -0.59 -0.64 -3.66
C TYR A 61 0.04 -0.90 -5.04
N GLU A 62 1.37 -0.92 -5.11
CA GLU A 62 2.09 -1.19 -6.36
C GLU A 62 1.74 -2.58 -6.91
N GLY A 63 1.72 -3.59 -6.04
CA GLY A 63 1.33 -4.94 -6.42
C GLY A 63 -0.09 -5.02 -6.95
N TYR A 64 -1.03 -4.36 -6.28
CA TYR A 64 -2.42 -4.27 -6.71
C TYR A 64 -2.55 -3.60 -8.08
N MET A 65 -1.86 -2.48 -8.29
CA MET A 65 -1.92 -1.75 -9.55
C MET A 65 -1.31 -2.54 -10.70
N GLN A 66 -0.20 -3.24 -10.47
CA GLN A 66 0.39 -4.11 -11.48
C GLN A 66 -0.54 -5.25 -11.84
N LEU A 67 -1.15 -5.89 -10.85
CA LEU A 67 -2.08 -6.98 -11.08
C LEU A 67 -3.31 -6.54 -11.87
N SER A 68 -3.80 -5.33 -11.63
CA SER A 68 -4.96 -4.80 -12.36
C SER A 68 -4.65 -4.49 -13.82
N LEU A 69 -3.36 -4.34 -14.18
CA LEU A 69 -2.93 -4.15 -15.57
C LEU A 69 -2.68 -5.47 -16.29
N VAL A 70 -2.54 -6.58 -15.55
CA VAL A 70 -2.38 -7.92 -16.13
C VAL A 70 -3.77 -8.47 -16.39
N THR A 71 -4.39 -8.00 -17.48
CA THR A 71 -5.68 -8.51 -17.94
C THR A 71 -5.45 -9.27 -19.23
N ASP A 72 -6.25 -10.32 -19.47
CA ASP A 72 -6.24 -11.08 -20.73
C ASP A 72 -4.85 -11.64 -21.10
N CYS A 73 -4.09 -12.08 -20.12
CA CYS A 73 -2.76 -12.68 -20.30
C CYS A 73 -1.68 -11.73 -20.81
N HIS A 74 -1.89 -10.44 -20.67
CA HIS A 74 -0.85 -9.44 -20.96
C HIS A 74 -0.05 -9.12 -19.70
N ALA A 75 1.27 -9.20 -19.80
CA ALA A 75 2.13 -8.64 -18.77
C ALA A 75 2.04 -7.11 -18.85
N ALA A 76 2.17 -6.43 -17.70
CA ALA A 76 2.19 -4.98 -17.68
C ALA A 76 3.40 -4.48 -18.50
N ALA A 77 3.18 -3.48 -19.33
CA ALA A 77 4.25 -2.87 -20.11
C ALA A 77 5.20 -2.12 -19.19
N GLU A 78 6.47 -2.00 -19.58
CA GLU A 78 7.48 -1.30 -18.82
C GLU A 78 7.05 0.14 -18.49
N GLU A 79 6.41 0.82 -19.43
CA GLU A 79 5.89 2.18 -19.23
C GLU A 79 4.81 2.22 -18.15
N GLU A 80 3.95 1.21 -18.11
CA GLU A 80 2.87 1.11 -17.12
C GLU A 80 3.45 0.87 -15.73
N ILE A 81 4.46 0.01 -15.62
CA ILE A 81 5.17 -0.24 -14.37
C ILE A 81 5.84 1.05 -13.88
N HIS A 82 6.48 1.77 -14.80
CA HIS A 82 7.13 3.04 -14.48
C HIS A 82 6.12 4.08 -13.97
N THR A 83 4.93 4.13 -14.57
CA THR A 83 3.85 5.03 -14.14
C THR A 83 3.39 4.68 -12.73
N ILE A 84 3.26 3.39 -12.41
CA ILE A 84 2.90 2.94 -11.07
C ILE A 84 3.97 3.33 -10.05
N GLN A 85 5.23 3.13 -10.38
CA GLN A 85 6.34 3.48 -9.51
C GLN A 85 6.40 4.99 -9.24
N LYS A 86 6.13 5.79 -10.26
CA LYS A 86 6.07 7.24 -10.12
C LYS A 86 4.90 7.64 -9.22
N ARG A 87 3.73 7.04 -9.41
CA ARG A 87 2.58 7.30 -8.56
C ARG A 87 2.88 6.95 -7.10
N SER A 88 3.52 5.82 -6.87
CA SER A 88 3.93 5.40 -5.53
C SER A 88 4.90 6.40 -4.90
N ALA A 89 5.87 6.89 -5.66
CA ALA A 89 6.81 7.90 -5.19
C ALA A 89 6.10 9.21 -4.84
N ASP A 90 5.14 9.64 -5.65
CA ASP A 90 4.34 10.84 -5.38
C ASP A 90 3.50 10.67 -4.11
N LEU A 91 2.93 9.49 -3.89
CA LEU A 91 2.17 9.19 -2.68
C LEU A 91 3.07 9.19 -1.43
N ARG A 92 4.32 8.71 -1.58
CA ARG A 92 5.29 8.76 -0.48
C ARG A 92 5.59 10.20 -0.08
N LEU A 93 5.80 11.07 -1.06
CA LEU A 93 6.02 12.49 -0.81
C LEU A 93 4.79 13.13 -0.14
N LEU A 94 3.60 12.79 -0.63
CA LEU A 94 2.35 13.28 -0.05
C LEU A 94 2.22 12.88 1.41
N CYS A 95 2.50 11.63 1.72
CA CYS A 95 2.44 11.11 3.09
C CYS A 95 3.45 11.83 3.99
N ASN A 96 4.69 12.01 3.52
CA ASN A 96 5.71 12.71 4.29
C ASN A 96 5.38 14.19 4.50
N ALA A 97 4.56 14.77 3.65
CA ALA A 97 4.07 16.14 3.78
C ALA A 97 2.77 16.20 4.62
N HIS A 98 2.38 15.10 5.25
CA HIS A 98 1.15 14.96 6.05
C HIS A 98 -0.11 15.22 5.23
N GLY A 99 -0.04 14.94 3.93
CA GLY A 99 -1.19 15.03 3.05
C GLY A 99 -2.05 13.77 3.09
N LYS A 100 -3.12 13.80 2.31
CA LYS A 100 -4.06 12.68 2.20
C LYS A 100 -4.36 12.42 0.74
N MET A 101 -4.33 11.16 0.32
CA MET A 101 -4.80 10.82 -1.00
C MET A 101 -6.33 10.88 -1.02
N THR A 102 -6.90 11.26 -2.16
CA THR A 102 -8.34 11.47 -2.28
C THR A 102 -9.06 10.30 -2.94
N PHE A 103 -8.32 9.45 -3.66
CA PHE A 103 -8.86 8.26 -4.32
C PHE A 103 -7.72 7.32 -4.68
N ILE A 104 -8.07 6.12 -5.07
CA ILE A 104 -7.11 5.07 -5.39
C ILE A 104 -6.53 5.20 -6.81
#